data_88d5f7dd22a822a134b4e0c7b6c77989
#
_entry.id   88d5f7dd22a822a134b4e0c7b6c77989
#
_cell.length_a   1.000
_cell.length_b   1.000
_cell.length_c   1.000
_cell.angle_alpha   90.00
_cell.angle_beta   90.00
_cell.angle_gamma   90.00
#
_symmetry.space_group_name_H-M   'P 1'
#
loop_
_entity.id
_entity.type
_entity.pdbx_description
1 polymer ?
#
loop_
_entity_poly.entity_id
_entity_poly.type
_entity_poly.pdbx_seq_one_letter_code
_entity_poly.pdbx_strand_id
1 'polypeptide(L)'
;MEPVYVDVHIHTSENPDSLNQNYDIDTLFEKVRAQAQGQHGLISLTDHNTINKKAYLDAIAKCGTDIHLLLGVELHIHYSVDTEAYHCHIFFKDNISEQKIDEINKILDSLYEQKTVVKTDKNIPTLDKVINEFDSYDFVLLPHGGQSHATFDKAIPKGKKFDTMMERSVYYNQFDGFTARSDSGREETDKYFQRLGISGFVNLITCSDNYIPSSYPDAKAKDAEPLIP
;
A
#
# COMPACT_ATOMS: atom_id res chain seq x y z
N MET A 1 5.33 22.88 12.19
CA MET A 1 5.53 21.84 11.16
C MET A 1 4.60 22.21 10.04
N GLU A 2 5.13 22.37 8.82
CA GLU A 2 4.29 22.67 7.67
C GLU A 2 3.47 21.43 7.28
N PRO A 3 2.21 21.57 6.84
CA PRO A 3 1.40 20.46 6.41
C PRO A 3 2.00 19.82 5.15
N VAL A 4 1.87 18.51 5.02
CA VAL A 4 2.35 17.72 3.88
C VAL A 4 1.16 16.96 3.30
N TYR A 5 0.98 17.03 1.99
CA TYR A 5 0.05 16.17 1.27
C TYR A 5 0.64 14.75 1.19
N VAL A 6 -0.12 13.74 1.57
CA VAL A 6 0.37 12.36 1.62
C VAL A 6 -0.53 11.45 0.78
N ASP A 7 0.07 10.77 -0.20
CA ASP A 7 -0.56 9.66 -0.91
C ASP A 7 0.48 8.56 -1.19
N VAL A 8 0.45 7.54 -0.38
CA VAL A 8 1.42 6.44 -0.44
C VAL A 8 0.82 5.15 -1.01
N HIS A 9 -0.28 5.25 -1.77
CA HIS A 9 -0.91 4.12 -2.43
C HIS A 9 -1.32 4.50 -3.86
N ILE A 10 -0.36 4.44 -4.76
CA ILE A 10 -0.54 4.73 -6.19
C ILE A 10 0.03 3.56 -6.99
N HIS A 11 -0.73 3.04 -7.94
CA HIS A 11 -0.27 1.99 -8.83
C HIS A 11 0.16 2.53 -10.18
N THR A 12 1.20 1.94 -10.74
CA THR A 12 1.65 2.26 -12.11
C THR A 12 1.18 1.25 -13.13
N SER A 13 0.72 0.07 -12.69
CA SER A 13 0.25 -1.00 -13.56
C SER A 13 -0.90 -1.77 -12.94
N GLU A 14 -1.86 -2.15 -13.79
CA GLU A 14 -2.93 -3.06 -13.42
C GLU A 14 -2.48 -4.52 -13.33
N ASN A 15 -1.46 -4.86 -14.11
CA ASN A 15 -0.88 -6.20 -14.16
C ASN A 15 0.55 -6.17 -13.63
N PRO A 16 0.80 -6.68 -12.41
CA PRO A 16 2.14 -6.67 -11.82
C PRO A 16 3.12 -7.64 -12.51
N ASP A 17 2.64 -8.63 -13.27
CA ASP A 17 3.50 -9.50 -14.09
C ASP A 17 3.92 -8.85 -15.41
N SER A 18 3.28 -7.73 -15.80
CA SER A 18 3.60 -6.95 -17.00
C SER A 18 3.47 -5.46 -16.71
N LEU A 19 4.47 -4.92 -16.00
CA LEU A 19 4.48 -3.53 -15.55
C LEU A 19 4.39 -2.54 -16.72
N ASN A 20 3.62 -1.48 -16.52
CA ASN A 20 3.51 -0.38 -17.48
C ASN A 20 4.82 0.41 -17.54
N GLN A 21 5.56 0.26 -18.65
CA GLN A 21 6.83 0.95 -18.88
C GLN A 21 6.65 2.41 -19.35
N ASN A 22 5.42 2.81 -19.67
CA ASN A 22 5.08 4.15 -20.18
C ASN A 22 4.08 4.87 -19.25
N TYR A 23 4.16 4.61 -17.94
CA TYR A 23 3.33 5.29 -16.97
C TYR A 23 3.62 6.80 -16.98
N ASP A 24 2.56 7.62 -17.05
CA ASP A 24 2.69 9.07 -17.22
C ASP A 24 2.95 9.79 -15.90
N ILE A 25 4.23 9.85 -15.52
CA ILE A 25 4.70 10.53 -14.31
C ILE A 25 4.45 12.04 -14.38
N ASP A 26 4.52 12.68 -15.56
CA ASP A 26 4.31 14.12 -15.68
C ASP A 26 2.87 14.48 -15.32
N THR A 27 1.91 13.77 -15.89
CA THR A 27 0.50 13.95 -15.54
C THR A 27 0.23 13.64 -14.08
N LEU A 28 0.81 12.55 -13.51
CA LEU A 28 0.66 12.24 -12.10
C LEU A 28 1.13 13.41 -11.23
N PHE A 29 2.33 13.93 -11.47
CA PHE A 29 2.90 15.00 -10.65
C PHE A 29 2.16 16.32 -10.80
N GLU A 30 1.65 16.65 -12.00
CA GLU A 30 0.75 17.79 -12.19
C GLU A 30 -0.49 17.66 -11.28
N LYS A 31 -1.13 16.49 -11.27
CA LYS A 31 -2.32 16.23 -10.45
C LYS A 31 -2.01 16.22 -8.95
N VAL A 32 -0.90 15.61 -8.53
CA VAL A 32 -0.46 15.63 -7.12
C VAL A 32 -0.24 17.07 -6.66
N ARG A 33 0.45 17.91 -7.44
CA ARG A 33 0.66 19.34 -7.12
C ARG A 33 -0.66 20.11 -7.00
N ALA A 34 -1.62 19.82 -7.88
CA ALA A 34 -2.95 20.41 -7.81
C ALA A 34 -3.68 20.02 -6.52
N GLN A 35 -3.58 18.78 -6.06
CA GLN A 35 -4.18 18.31 -4.80
C GLN A 35 -3.42 18.88 -3.59
N ALA A 36 -2.10 18.95 -3.66
CA ALA A 36 -1.27 19.46 -2.57
C ALA A 36 -1.45 20.95 -2.30
N GLN A 37 -2.00 21.72 -3.24
CA GLN A 37 -2.33 23.15 -3.07
C GLN A 37 -1.16 24.00 -2.54
N GLY A 38 0.05 23.74 -3.04
CA GLY A 38 1.26 24.43 -2.62
C GLY A 38 1.98 23.82 -1.41
N GLN A 39 1.46 22.76 -0.82
CA GLN A 39 2.17 21.96 0.18
C GLN A 39 3.17 21.01 -0.48
N HIS A 40 4.17 20.56 0.26
CA HIS A 40 4.99 19.42 -0.18
C HIS A 40 4.16 18.15 -0.29
N GLY A 41 4.41 17.34 -1.32
CA GLY A 41 3.82 16.02 -1.49
C GLY A 41 4.77 14.91 -1.03
N LEU A 42 4.25 13.94 -0.28
CA LEU A 42 4.91 12.66 -0.02
C LEU A 42 4.11 11.56 -0.72
N ILE A 43 4.70 10.92 -1.72
CA ILE A 43 4.03 9.88 -2.48
C ILE A 43 4.85 8.60 -2.58
N SER A 44 4.17 7.48 -2.83
CA SER A 44 4.80 6.21 -3.14
C SER A 44 4.07 5.51 -4.29
N LEU A 45 4.84 4.87 -5.18
CA LEU A 45 4.32 4.02 -6.26
C LEU A 45 4.36 2.57 -5.76
N THR A 46 3.18 1.98 -5.49
CA THR A 46 3.05 0.72 -4.75
C THR A 46 2.36 -0.35 -5.57
N ASP A 47 2.97 -0.74 -6.69
CA ASP A 47 2.45 -1.86 -7.48
C ASP A 47 2.40 -3.16 -6.66
N HIS A 48 1.52 -4.07 -7.04
CA HIS A 48 1.34 -5.33 -6.32
C HIS A 48 2.57 -6.24 -6.44
N ASN A 49 3.15 -6.61 -5.30
CA ASN A 49 4.20 -7.63 -5.16
C ASN A 49 5.48 -7.37 -5.98
N THR A 50 5.66 -6.17 -6.50
CA THR A 50 6.82 -5.76 -7.31
C THR A 50 6.98 -4.24 -7.31
N ILE A 51 8.18 -3.75 -7.60
CA ILE A 51 8.43 -2.32 -7.77
C ILE A 51 8.69 -2.03 -9.24
N ASN A 52 7.93 -1.10 -9.83
CA ASN A 52 8.18 -0.61 -11.18
C ASN A 52 9.42 0.30 -11.21
N LYS A 53 10.58 -0.31 -11.46
CA LYS A 53 11.86 0.40 -11.48
C LYS A 53 11.84 1.58 -12.44
N LYS A 54 11.31 1.40 -13.65
CA LYS A 54 11.28 2.48 -14.64
C LYS A 54 10.44 3.67 -14.16
N ALA A 55 9.25 3.42 -13.61
CA ALA A 55 8.41 4.48 -13.08
C ALA A 55 9.10 5.24 -11.93
N TYR A 56 9.77 4.54 -11.02
CA TYR A 56 10.54 5.19 -9.95
C TYR A 56 11.70 6.03 -10.47
N LEU A 57 12.48 5.54 -11.44
CA LEU A 57 13.59 6.30 -12.03
C LEU A 57 13.08 7.55 -12.78
N ASP A 58 11.98 7.43 -13.52
CA ASP A 58 11.33 8.57 -14.17
C ASP A 58 10.79 9.57 -13.11
N ALA A 59 10.21 9.07 -12.02
CA ALA A 59 9.72 9.88 -10.92
C ALA A 59 10.85 10.64 -10.20
N ILE A 60 11.97 10.00 -9.90
CA ILE A 60 13.15 10.64 -9.31
C ILE A 60 13.66 11.77 -10.18
N ALA A 61 13.69 11.57 -11.51
CA ALA A 61 14.16 12.57 -12.44
C ALA A 61 13.25 13.81 -12.53
N LYS A 62 11.98 13.72 -12.12
CA LYS A 62 10.93 14.73 -12.33
C LYS A 62 10.31 15.30 -11.04
N CYS A 63 10.58 14.72 -9.87
CA CYS A 63 9.91 15.11 -8.62
C CYS A 63 10.17 16.56 -8.18
N GLY A 64 11.28 17.18 -8.61
CA GLY A 64 11.65 18.53 -8.18
C GLY A 64 12.01 18.57 -6.68
N THR A 65 11.68 19.69 -6.03
CA THR A 65 11.92 19.88 -4.58
C THR A 65 10.64 19.82 -3.76
N ASP A 66 9.50 19.76 -4.40
CA ASP A 66 8.17 19.85 -3.81
C ASP A 66 7.48 18.48 -3.66
N ILE A 67 7.96 17.46 -4.37
CA ILE A 67 7.48 16.08 -4.24
C ILE A 67 8.60 15.21 -3.67
N HIS A 68 8.31 14.53 -2.57
CA HIS A 68 9.17 13.54 -1.95
C HIS A 68 8.66 12.14 -2.28
N LEU A 69 9.56 11.29 -2.72
CA LEU A 69 9.24 9.90 -3.04
C LEU A 69 9.62 8.99 -1.88
N LEU A 70 8.72 8.09 -1.53
CA LEU A 70 8.96 7.00 -0.61
C LEU A 70 8.98 5.69 -1.40
N LEU A 71 10.03 4.89 -1.27
CA LEU A 71 10.10 3.59 -1.93
C LEU A 71 9.16 2.62 -1.25
N GLY A 72 8.20 2.06 -1.98
CA GLY A 72 7.21 1.17 -1.42
C GLY A 72 6.68 0.15 -2.42
N VAL A 73 5.94 -0.82 -1.90
CA VAL A 73 5.24 -1.85 -2.65
C VAL A 73 4.02 -2.32 -1.87
N GLU A 74 2.92 -2.66 -2.54
CA GLU A 74 1.77 -3.29 -1.94
C GLU A 74 1.89 -4.80 -2.01
N LEU A 75 1.92 -5.46 -0.87
CA LEU A 75 2.09 -6.91 -0.74
C LEU A 75 0.76 -7.61 -0.50
N HIS A 76 0.59 -8.78 -1.11
CA HIS A 76 -0.39 -9.76 -0.67
C HIS A 76 0.29 -10.68 0.34
N ILE A 77 -0.16 -10.69 1.58
CA ILE A 77 0.43 -11.52 2.64
C ILE A 77 -0.64 -12.24 3.47
N HIS A 78 -0.28 -13.37 4.03
CA HIS A 78 -1.05 -14.02 5.08
C HIS A 78 -0.54 -13.57 6.46
N TYR A 79 -1.43 -13.44 7.43
CA TYR A 79 -1.00 -13.32 8.81
C TYR A 79 -0.36 -14.65 9.29
N SER A 80 -1.01 -15.75 8.95
CA SER A 80 -0.48 -17.13 9.11
C SER A 80 -1.03 -17.98 7.97
N VAL A 81 -0.45 -19.18 7.75
CA VAL A 81 -0.78 -20.08 6.63
C VAL A 81 -2.26 -20.47 6.51
N ASP A 82 -3.01 -20.39 7.60
CA ASP A 82 -4.44 -20.77 7.65
C ASP A 82 -5.38 -19.56 7.58
N THR A 83 -4.87 -18.34 7.33
CA THR A 83 -5.68 -17.12 7.27
C THR A 83 -5.88 -16.66 5.84
N GLU A 84 -6.92 -15.83 5.60
CA GLU A 84 -7.06 -15.15 4.30
C GLU A 84 -5.89 -14.17 4.07
N ALA A 85 -5.47 -14.01 2.82
CA ALA A 85 -4.51 -13.00 2.45
C ALA A 85 -5.13 -11.60 2.57
N TYR A 86 -4.30 -10.64 2.92
CA TYR A 86 -4.64 -9.23 2.99
C TYR A 86 -3.58 -8.37 2.30
N HIS A 87 -3.94 -7.14 2.00
CA HIS A 87 -3.00 -6.18 1.42
C HIS A 87 -2.26 -5.44 2.53
N CYS A 88 -0.96 -5.28 2.34
CA CYS A 88 -0.09 -4.55 3.25
C CYS A 88 0.97 -3.81 2.47
N HIS A 89 1.05 -2.50 2.68
CA HIS A 89 2.16 -1.73 2.14
C HIS A 89 3.41 -1.92 2.98
N ILE A 90 4.54 -2.10 2.31
CA ILE A 90 5.86 -1.98 2.91
C ILE A 90 6.57 -0.76 2.32
N PHE A 91 7.10 0.10 3.17
CA PHE A 91 7.85 1.30 2.78
C PHE A 91 9.24 1.24 3.38
N PHE A 92 10.23 1.51 2.54
CA PHE A 92 11.63 1.47 2.90
C PHE A 92 12.15 2.87 3.20
N LYS A 93 12.91 3.04 4.28
CA LYS A 93 13.51 4.32 4.70
C LYS A 93 14.78 4.69 3.95
N ASP A 94 15.31 3.76 3.17
CA ASP A 94 16.52 3.95 2.40
C ASP A 94 16.34 4.98 1.26
N ASN A 95 17.45 5.59 0.87
CA ASN A 95 17.48 6.42 -0.32
C ASN A 95 17.16 5.59 -1.57
N ILE A 96 16.28 6.10 -2.41
CA ILE A 96 15.87 5.43 -3.63
C ILE A 96 17.03 5.48 -4.65
N SER A 97 17.45 4.32 -5.13
CA SER A 97 18.43 4.18 -6.20
C SER A 97 18.08 2.96 -7.06
N GLU A 98 18.59 2.94 -8.29
CA GLU A 98 18.41 1.79 -9.18
C GLU A 98 18.88 0.49 -8.53
N GLN A 99 20.06 0.49 -7.91
CA GLN A 99 20.59 -0.67 -7.20
C GLN A 99 19.66 -1.13 -6.07
N LYS A 100 19.16 -0.20 -5.26
CA LYS A 100 18.26 -0.53 -4.15
C LYS A 100 16.95 -1.15 -4.63
N ILE A 101 16.38 -0.61 -5.71
CA ILE A 101 15.18 -1.18 -6.35
C ILE A 101 15.44 -2.62 -6.85
N ASP A 102 16.60 -2.86 -7.49
CA ASP A 102 16.96 -4.19 -7.98
C ASP A 102 17.15 -5.20 -6.84
N GLU A 103 17.80 -4.78 -5.74
CA GLU A 103 17.97 -5.61 -4.54
C GLU A 103 16.61 -6.01 -3.94
N ILE A 104 15.69 -5.05 -3.77
CA ILE A 104 14.36 -5.30 -3.22
C ILE A 104 13.53 -6.16 -4.18
N ASN A 105 13.54 -5.87 -5.49
CA ASN A 105 12.82 -6.68 -6.47
C ASN A 105 13.33 -8.13 -6.50
N LYS A 106 14.63 -8.36 -6.30
CA LYS A 106 15.17 -9.73 -6.18
C LYS A 106 14.59 -10.49 -4.99
N ILE A 107 14.38 -9.82 -3.86
CA ILE A 107 13.69 -10.42 -2.70
C ILE A 107 12.23 -10.68 -3.04
N LEU A 108 11.53 -9.70 -3.63
CA LEU A 108 10.14 -9.85 -4.07
C LEU A 108 9.96 -10.98 -5.09
N ASP A 109 10.93 -11.18 -5.99
CA ASP A 109 10.93 -12.30 -6.94
C ASP A 109 11.09 -13.67 -6.24
N SER A 110 11.78 -13.72 -5.11
CA SER A 110 11.89 -14.94 -4.30
C SER A 110 10.64 -15.22 -3.47
N LEU A 111 9.89 -14.17 -3.09
CA LEU A 111 8.65 -14.27 -2.32
C LEU A 111 7.44 -14.61 -3.20
N TYR A 112 7.42 -14.11 -4.43
CA TYR A 112 6.31 -14.22 -5.37
C TYR A 112 6.81 -14.73 -6.72
N GLU A 113 6.60 -16.00 -7.00
CA GLU A 113 6.93 -16.61 -8.32
C GLU A 113 6.10 -15.95 -9.45
N GLN A 114 4.83 -15.67 -9.17
CA GLN A 114 3.95 -14.83 -9.99
C GLN A 114 3.56 -13.61 -9.17
N LYS A 115 3.60 -12.43 -9.76
CA LYS A 115 3.24 -11.18 -9.07
C LYS A 115 1.73 -11.04 -8.91
N THR A 116 0.98 -11.54 -9.88
CA THR A 116 -0.48 -11.65 -9.78
C THR A 116 -0.83 -12.89 -8.95
N VAL A 117 -1.46 -12.66 -7.80
CA VAL A 117 -1.89 -13.72 -6.90
C VAL A 117 -3.38 -13.57 -6.57
N VAL A 118 -4.04 -14.68 -6.27
CA VAL A 118 -5.39 -14.67 -5.73
C VAL A 118 -5.36 -15.02 -4.24
N LYS A 119 -6.25 -14.45 -3.45
CA LYS A 119 -6.25 -14.56 -1.98
C LYS A 119 -6.28 -15.99 -1.41
N THR A 120 -6.55 -16.98 -2.25
CA THR A 120 -6.57 -18.40 -1.89
C THR A 120 -5.28 -19.13 -2.22
N ASP A 121 -4.30 -18.45 -2.82
CA ASP A 121 -3.02 -19.05 -3.18
C ASP A 121 -2.22 -19.39 -1.91
N LYS A 122 -1.87 -20.65 -1.78
CA LYS A 122 -1.11 -21.15 -0.61
C LYS A 122 0.35 -20.70 -0.61
N ASN A 123 0.86 -20.22 -1.75
CA ASN A 123 2.23 -19.76 -1.91
C ASN A 123 2.42 -18.29 -1.52
N ILE A 124 1.33 -17.58 -1.18
CA ILE A 124 1.44 -16.21 -0.65
C ILE A 124 2.27 -16.26 0.65
N PRO A 125 3.29 -15.41 0.78
CA PRO A 125 4.13 -15.41 1.97
C PRO A 125 3.35 -14.99 3.23
N THR A 126 3.79 -15.51 4.37
CA THR A 126 3.28 -15.03 5.67
C THR A 126 3.99 -13.74 6.08
N LEU A 127 3.38 -12.99 7.01
CA LEU A 127 3.98 -11.78 7.59
C LEU A 127 5.39 -12.05 8.13
N ASP A 128 5.57 -13.13 8.90
CA ASP A 128 6.88 -13.51 9.46
C ASP A 128 7.93 -13.76 8.36
N LYS A 129 7.54 -14.40 7.26
CA LYS A 129 8.44 -14.63 6.14
C LYS A 129 8.86 -13.31 5.50
N VAL A 130 7.94 -12.39 5.27
CA VAL A 130 8.24 -11.05 4.71
C VAL A 130 9.19 -10.30 5.65
N ILE A 131 8.90 -10.26 6.95
CA ILE A 131 9.78 -9.58 7.94
C ILE A 131 11.18 -10.18 7.90
N ASN A 132 11.32 -11.50 7.88
CA ASN A 132 12.63 -12.16 7.86
C ASN A 132 13.42 -11.88 6.58
N GLU A 133 12.77 -11.86 5.40
CA GLU A 133 13.44 -11.58 4.13
C GLU A 133 13.93 -10.12 4.02
N PHE A 134 13.25 -9.19 4.69
CA PHE A 134 13.61 -7.78 4.73
C PHE A 134 14.34 -7.34 6.01
N ASP A 135 14.78 -8.27 6.87
CA ASP A 135 15.40 -7.98 8.18
C ASP A 135 16.59 -7.01 8.11
N SER A 136 17.31 -6.99 6.98
CA SER A 136 18.44 -6.08 6.76
C SER A 136 18.05 -4.67 6.33
N TYR A 137 16.76 -4.37 6.19
CA TYR A 137 16.24 -3.08 5.75
C TYR A 137 15.49 -2.38 6.88
N ASP A 138 15.58 -1.05 6.90
CA ASP A 138 14.67 -0.23 7.70
C ASP A 138 13.37 -0.03 6.93
N PHE A 139 12.26 -0.56 7.45
CA PHE A 139 10.95 -0.43 6.82
C PHE A 139 9.82 -0.22 7.83
N VAL A 140 8.66 0.19 7.31
CA VAL A 140 7.39 0.22 8.03
C VAL A 140 6.33 -0.55 7.25
N LEU A 141 5.37 -1.14 7.96
CA LEU A 141 4.25 -1.90 7.39
C LEU A 141 2.92 -1.19 7.68
N LEU A 142 2.16 -0.90 6.64
CA LEU A 142 0.83 -0.31 6.73
C LEU A 142 -0.21 -1.19 6.02
N PRO A 143 -0.86 -2.13 6.73
CA PRO A 143 -1.93 -2.92 6.12
C PRO A 143 -3.17 -2.09 5.83
N HIS A 144 -4.03 -2.60 4.94
CA HIS A 144 -5.36 -2.04 4.77
C HIS A 144 -6.19 -2.21 6.03
N GLY A 145 -6.74 -1.09 6.53
CA GLY A 145 -7.59 -1.06 7.71
C GLY A 145 -9.07 -1.34 7.40
N GLY A 146 -9.85 -1.52 8.46
CA GLY A 146 -11.30 -1.74 8.37
C GLY A 146 -11.72 -3.17 8.11
N GLN A 147 -12.97 -3.34 7.66
CA GLN A 147 -13.62 -4.66 7.52
C GLN A 147 -13.99 -5.00 6.07
N SER A 148 -13.53 -4.21 5.09
CA SER A 148 -13.80 -4.43 3.67
C SER A 148 -12.94 -5.55 3.07
N HIS A 149 -12.93 -5.66 1.73
CA HIS A 149 -12.15 -6.66 1.01
C HIS A 149 -10.64 -6.44 1.18
N ALA A 150 -9.90 -7.54 1.31
CA ALA A 150 -8.43 -7.55 1.42
C ALA A 150 -7.86 -6.72 2.58
N THR A 151 -8.63 -6.50 3.64
CA THR A 151 -8.19 -5.82 4.86
C THR A 151 -7.65 -6.79 5.89
N PHE A 152 -6.81 -6.28 6.78
CA PHE A 152 -6.20 -7.06 7.86
C PHE A 152 -7.23 -7.75 8.78
N ASP A 153 -8.41 -7.17 8.98
CA ASP A 153 -9.48 -7.80 9.78
C ASP A 153 -9.90 -9.18 9.24
N LYS A 154 -9.81 -9.39 7.92
CA LYS A 154 -10.13 -10.69 7.30
C LYS A 154 -9.05 -11.75 7.55
N ALA A 155 -7.83 -11.31 7.80
CA ALA A 155 -6.69 -12.18 8.08
C ALA A 155 -6.59 -12.60 9.54
N ILE A 156 -7.32 -11.94 10.46
CA ILE A 156 -7.30 -12.30 11.88
C ILE A 156 -7.97 -13.68 12.07
N PRO A 157 -7.32 -14.63 12.76
CA PRO A 157 -7.87 -15.95 13.00
C PRO A 157 -9.24 -15.89 13.70
N LYS A 158 -10.23 -16.58 13.16
CA LYS A 158 -11.59 -16.66 13.70
C LYS A 158 -11.80 -17.95 14.49
N GLY A 159 -12.74 -17.89 15.45
CA GLY A 159 -13.23 -19.10 16.13
C GLY A 159 -12.28 -19.68 17.17
N LYS A 160 -11.23 -19.00 17.58
CA LYS A 160 -10.44 -19.34 18.77
C LYS A 160 -11.11 -18.74 20.01
N LYS A 161 -10.81 -19.31 21.20
CA LYS A 161 -11.40 -18.93 22.52
C LYS A 161 -11.39 -17.44 22.87
N PHE A 162 -10.83 -16.61 22.03
CA PHE A 162 -10.43 -15.23 22.25
C PHE A 162 -10.89 -14.29 21.12
N ASP A 163 -12.02 -14.55 20.47
CA ASP A 163 -12.57 -13.65 19.43
C ASP A 163 -13.37 -12.50 20.05
N THR A 164 -12.77 -11.81 21.03
CA THR A 164 -13.34 -10.60 21.62
C THR A 164 -12.73 -9.35 20.95
N MET A 165 -13.45 -8.21 21.08
CA MET A 165 -12.94 -6.92 20.57
C MET A 165 -11.58 -6.56 21.19
N MET A 166 -11.37 -6.89 22.47
CA MET A 166 -10.11 -6.65 23.18
C MET A 166 -8.94 -7.45 22.55
N GLU A 167 -9.19 -8.67 22.18
CA GLU A 167 -8.17 -9.54 21.59
C GLU A 167 -7.86 -9.14 20.16
N ARG A 168 -8.86 -8.72 19.39
CA ARG A 168 -8.64 -8.14 18.06
C ARG A 168 -7.72 -6.93 18.13
N SER A 169 -7.86 -6.08 19.14
CA SER A 169 -7.00 -4.91 19.31
C SER A 169 -5.52 -5.27 19.43
N VAL A 170 -5.18 -6.42 20.02
CA VAL A 170 -3.78 -6.89 20.12
C VAL A 170 -3.16 -7.14 18.74
N TYR A 171 -3.92 -7.68 17.80
CA TYR A 171 -3.42 -7.88 16.43
C TYR A 171 -3.17 -6.56 15.71
N TYR A 172 -4.08 -5.60 15.87
CA TYR A 172 -3.93 -4.28 15.24
C TYR A 172 -2.76 -3.48 15.81
N ASN A 173 -2.44 -3.66 17.10
CA ASN A 173 -1.32 -2.97 17.76
C ASN A 173 0.07 -3.45 17.32
N GLN A 174 0.16 -4.43 16.43
CA GLN A 174 1.43 -4.88 15.86
C GLN A 174 1.93 -3.98 14.72
N PHE A 175 1.10 -3.04 14.27
CA PHE A 175 1.42 -2.15 13.15
C PHE A 175 1.42 -0.69 13.60
N ASP A 176 2.28 0.10 12.98
CA ASP A 176 2.40 1.54 13.27
C ASP A 176 1.25 2.38 12.67
N GLY A 177 0.51 1.80 11.73
CA GLY A 177 -0.60 2.47 11.08
C GLY A 177 -1.30 1.59 10.04
N PHE A 178 -2.32 2.18 9.43
CA PHE A 178 -3.16 1.52 8.42
C PHE A 178 -3.50 2.48 7.30
N THR A 179 -3.80 1.94 6.12
CA THR A 179 -4.28 2.72 4.99
C THR A 179 -5.78 2.54 4.79
N ALA A 180 -6.45 3.58 4.30
CA ALA A 180 -7.82 3.58 3.83
C ALA A 180 -7.87 4.13 2.40
N ARG A 181 -8.74 3.59 1.55
CA ARG A 181 -8.83 3.90 0.11
C ARG A 181 -9.58 5.20 -0.21
N SER A 182 -10.27 5.77 0.77
CA SER A 182 -11.08 6.98 0.58
C SER A 182 -11.41 7.60 1.93
N ASP A 183 -11.84 8.85 1.94
CA ASP A 183 -12.27 9.53 3.15
C ASP A 183 -13.46 8.84 3.82
N SER A 184 -14.44 8.35 3.06
CA SER A 184 -15.55 7.57 3.61
C SER A 184 -15.07 6.24 4.22
N GLY A 185 -14.16 5.54 3.56
CA GLY A 185 -13.51 4.33 4.08
C GLY A 185 -12.70 4.61 5.34
N ARG A 186 -12.03 5.76 5.40
CA ARG A 186 -11.32 6.23 6.60
C ARG A 186 -12.26 6.43 7.77
N GLU A 187 -13.38 7.12 7.58
CA GLU A 187 -14.36 7.34 8.64
C GLU A 187 -14.94 6.02 9.18
N GLU A 188 -15.27 5.08 8.32
CA GLU A 188 -15.75 3.76 8.71
C GLU A 188 -14.70 2.98 9.48
N THR A 189 -13.45 3.01 9.02
CA THR A 189 -12.31 2.36 9.69
C THR A 189 -12.03 3.00 11.05
N ASP A 190 -12.06 4.33 11.14
CA ASP A 190 -11.88 5.03 12.42
C ASP A 190 -12.97 4.66 13.43
N LYS A 191 -14.23 4.63 13.00
CA LYS A 191 -15.34 4.15 13.84
C LYS A 191 -15.15 2.69 14.30
N TYR A 192 -14.57 1.85 13.44
CA TYR A 192 -14.22 0.48 13.82
C TYR A 192 -13.07 0.46 14.84
N PHE A 193 -12.02 1.26 14.65
CA PHE A 193 -10.92 1.39 15.59
C PHE A 193 -11.34 1.98 16.94
N GLN A 194 -12.30 2.93 16.94
CA GLN A 194 -12.92 3.41 18.18
C GLN A 194 -13.59 2.28 18.96
N ARG A 195 -14.35 1.41 18.28
CA ARG A 195 -14.96 0.23 18.91
C ARG A 195 -13.95 -0.76 19.47
N LEU A 196 -12.78 -0.89 18.82
CA LEU A 196 -11.65 -1.68 19.30
C LEU A 196 -10.88 -1.00 20.44
N GLY A 197 -11.12 0.29 20.69
CA GLY A 197 -10.38 1.09 21.68
C GLY A 197 -8.96 1.45 21.25
N ILE A 198 -8.66 1.46 19.95
CA ILE A 198 -7.30 1.68 19.41
C ILE A 198 -7.14 2.99 18.61
N SER A 199 -8.22 3.70 18.29
CA SER A 199 -8.16 4.91 17.44
C SER A 199 -7.26 6.03 17.99
N GLY A 200 -6.99 6.04 19.29
CA GLY A 200 -6.13 7.06 19.92
C GLY A 200 -4.62 6.84 19.72
N PHE A 201 -4.19 5.68 19.20
CA PHE A 201 -2.78 5.34 19.06
C PHE A 201 -2.43 4.59 17.77
N VAL A 202 -3.39 4.33 16.92
CA VAL A 202 -3.16 3.76 15.57
C VAL A 202 -3.32 4.86 14.54
N ASN A 203 -2.28 5.08 13.74
CA ASN A 203 -2.33 6.05 12.65
C ASN A 203 -3.16 5.48 11.48
N LEU A 204 -4.03 6.32 10.91
CA LEU A 204 -4.84 5.98 9.73
C LEU A 204 -4.63 7.03 8.64
N ILE A 205 -4.12 6.59 7.48
CA ILE A 205 -3.79 7.43 6.34
C ILE A 205 -4.77 7.12 5.22
N THR A 206 -5.40 8.15 4.66
CA THR A 206 -6.19 8.00 3.42
C THR A 206 -5.25 8.04 2.23
N CYS A 207 -5.43 7.11 1.29
CA CYS A 207 -4.68 7.03 0.05
C CYS A 207 -5.64 6.87 -1.14
N SER A 208 -5.18 7.21 -2.34
CA SER A 208 -6.03 7.21 -3.54
C SER A 208 -6.32 5.81 -4.08
N ASP A 209 -5.37 4.89 -4.02
CA ASP A 209 -5.42 3.60 -4.75
C ASP A 209 -5.62 3.85 -6.27
N ASN A 210 -4.99 4.92 -6.79
CA ASN A 210 -5.14 5.35 -8.17
C ASN A 210 -4.23 4.54 -9.10
N TYR A 211 -4.74 4.23 -10.30
CA TYR A 211 -4.01 3.53 -11.37
C TYR A 211 -3.81 4.38 -12.61
N ILE A 212 -4.55 5.47 -12.75
CA ILE A 212 -4.63 6.28 -13.98
C ILE A 212 -4.29 7.73 -13.64
N PRO A 213 -3.11 8.24 -14.02
CA PRO A 213 -2.67 9.59 -13.67
C PRO A 213 -3.68 10.69 -14.03
N SER A 214 -4.37 10.58 -15.16
CA SER A 214 -5.34 11.58 -15.62
C SER A 214 -6.57 11.69 -14.74
N SER A 215 -6.96 10.62 -14.05
CA SER A 215 -8.10 10.58 -13.13
C SER A 215 -7.71 10.79 -11.67
N TYR A 216 -6.42 10.94 -11.38
CA TYR A 216 -5.94 11.14 -10.00
C TYR A 216 -6.68 12.31 -9.30
N PRO A 217 -7.15 12.17 -8.04
CA PRO A 217 -6.88 11.06 -7.10
C PRO A 217 -7.93 9.93 -7.07
N ASP A 218 -8.78 9.80 -8.10
CA ASP A 218 -9.84 8.81 -8.12
C ASP A 218 -9.27 7.39 -8.20
N ALA A 219 -9.86 6.46 -7.45
CA ALA A 219 -9.46 5.06 -7.48
C ALA A 219 -9.93 4.37 -8.78
N LYS A 220 -9.20 3.36 -9.22
CA LYS A 220 -9.40 2.61 -10.46
C LYS A 220 -10.83 2.10 -10.70
N ALA A 221 -11.49 1.59 -9.68
CA ALA A 221 -12.63 0.71 -9.85
C ALA A 221 -13.91 1.37 -10.42
N LYS A 222 -13.95 2.69 -10.49
CA LYS A 222 -15.13 3.43 -10.97
C LYS A 222 -14.93 4.03 -12.36
N ASP A 223 -13.68 4.17 -12.79
CA ASP A 223 -13.34 4.85 -14.03
C ASP A 223 -13.20 3.88 -15.20
N ALA A 224 -13.09 2.59 -14.91
CA ALA A 224 -12.94 1.53 -15.90
C ALA A 224 -14.28 0.93 -16.38
N GLU A 225 -15.41 1.45 -15.95
CA GLU A 225 -16.67 1.08 -16.64
C GLU A 225 -16.65 1.72 -18.02
N PRO A 226 -16.58 0.92 -19.11
CA PRO A 226 -16.72 1.49 -20.43
C PRO A 226 -18.10 2.14 -20.48
N LEU A 227 -18.12 3.41 -20.83
CA LEU A 227 -19.35 4.05 -21.28
C LEU A 227 -19.91 3.16 -22.39
N ILE A 228 -20.90 2.36 -22.05
CA ILE A 228 -21.64 1.58 -23.04
C ILE A 228 -22.35 2.61 -23.91
N PRO A 229 -22.10 2.61 -25.23
CA PRO A 229 -22.72 3.56 -26.14
C PRO A 229 -24.22 3.36 -26.23
#